data_83da43888dd81109a1cf35277922cc0e
#
_entry.id   83da43888dd81109a1cf35277922cc0e
#
_cell.length_a   1.000
_cell.length_b   1.000
_cell.length_c   1.000
_cell.angle_alpha   90.00
_cell.angle_beta   90.00
_cell.angle_gamma   90.00
#
_symmetry.space_group_name_H-M   'P 1'
#
loop_
_entity.id
_entity.type
_entity.pdbx_description
1 polymer ?
#
loop_
_entity_poly.entity_id
_entity_poly.type
_entity_poly.pdbx_seq_one_letter_code
_entity_poly.pdbx_strand_id
1 'polypeptide(L)'
;MSFLIQNGHASDIRQAVLEAVLFDDQGRVDRLTLFDFGELPAARPRVRQFVVPDLDCAALGQVLFNGAETCSGDGLSPTACSEGLELRSRADVEVLG
;
A
#
# COMPACT_ATOMS: atom_id res chain seq x y z
N MET A 1 -0.15 -11.54 -0.59
CA MET A 1 0.18 -10.49 0.39
C MET A 1 -1.10 -9.80 0.85
N SER A 2 -1.23 -9.61 2.13
CA SER A 2 -2.40 -8.94 2.71
C SER A 2 -1.96 -7.73 3.52
N PHE A 3 -2.65 -6.62 3.32
CA PHE A 3 -2.39 -5.38 4.04
C PHE A 3 -3.65 -4.92 4.75
N LEU A 4 -3.47 -4.42 5.96
CA LEU A 4 -4.48 -3.62 6.65
C LEU A 4 -4.19 -2.16 6.32
N ILE A 5 -5.17 -1.47 5.76
CA ILE A 5 -5.03 -0.07 5.38
C ILE A 5 -6.16 0.74 5.99
N GLN A 6 -5.83 1.89 6.55
CA GLN A 6 -6.81 2.83 7.10
C GLN A 6 -6.60 4.20 6.48
N ASN A 7 -7.69 4.77 5.96
CA ASN A 7 -7.72 6.14 5.49
C ASN A 7 -7.94 7.07 6.68
N GLY A 8 -6.90 7.85 7.03
CA GLY A 8 -6.96 8.81 8.13
C GLY A 8 -7.56 10.16 7.77
N HIS A 9 -8.04 10.33 6.55
CA HIS A 9 -8.67 11.57 6.11
C HIS A 9 -10.16 11.59 6.46
N ALA A 10 -10.74 12.80 6.45
CA ALA A 10 -12.16 12.99 6.68
C ALA A 10 -13.02 12.67 5.46
N SER A 11 -12.42 12.50 4.30
CA SER A 11 -13.09 12.21 3.03
C SER A 11 -12.74 10.83 2.52
N ASP A 12 -13.69 10.20 1.83
CA ASP A 12 -13.44 8.91 1.21
C ASP A 12 -12.45 9.04 0.05
N ILE A 13 -11.57 8.07 -0.08
CA ILE A 13 -10.72 7.91 -1.25
C ILE A 13 -11.46 6.98 -2.20
N ARG A 14 -11.68 7.44 -3.44
CA ARG A 14 -12.41 6.67 -4.43
C ARG A 14 -11.56 5.60 -5.06
N GLN A 15 -10.29 5.91 -5.29
CA GLN A 15 -9.31 4.96 -5.79
C GLN A 15 -7.91 5.35 -5.33
N ALA A 16 -7.17 4.37 -4.81
CA ALA A 16 -5.76 4.54 -4.43
C ALA A 16 -4.94 3.44 -5.10
N VAL A 17 -4.05 3.84 -6.00
CA VAL A 17 -3.07 2.94 -6.62
C VAL A 17 -1.70 3.38 -6.14
N LEU A 18 -1.04 2.52 -5.38
CA LEU A 18 0.25 2.82 -4.77
C LEU A 18 1.36 2.05 -5.45
N GLU A 19 2.47 2.74 -5.69
CA GLU A 19 3.69 2.11 -6.15
C GLU A 19 4.42 1.50 -4.98
N ALA A 20 4.70 0.20 -5.08
CA ALA A 20 5.41 -0.54 -4.05
C ALA A 20 6.74 -1.05 -4.58
N VAL A 21 7.78 -0.90 -3.78
CA VAL A 21 9.08 -1.50 -4.00
C VAL A 21 9.20 -2.70 -3.07
N LEU A 22 9.42 -3.88 -3.64
CA LEU A 22 9.57 -5.11 -2.88
C LEU A 22 11.06 -5.44 -2.75
N PHE A 23 11.51 -5.61 -1.51
CA PHE A 23 12.88 -5.98 -1.19
C PHE A 23 12.96 -7.43 -0.75
N ASP A 24 14.02 -8.11 -1.11
CA ASP A 24 14.28 -9.46 -0.62
C ASP A 24 14.81 -9.43 0.83
N ASP A 25 15.06 -10.59 1.40
CA ASP A 25 15.57 -10.73 2.77
C ASP A 25 17.02 -10.27 2.94
N GLN A 26 17.71 -9.96 1.83
CA GLN A 26 19.05 -9.38 1.81
C GLN A 26 19.03 -7.86 1.65
N GLY A 27 17.85 -7.23 1.62
CA GLY A 27 17.70 -5.81 1.44
C GLY A 27 17.87 -5.32 0.00
N ARG A 28 17.83 -6.23 -0.97
CA ARG A 28 17.94 -5.88 -2.39
C ARG A 28 16.57 -5.73 -3.02
N VAL A 29 16.44 -4.82 -3.99
CA VAL A 29 15.19 -4.64 -4.72
C VAL A 29 14.91 -5.90 -5.55
N ASP A 30 13.77 -6.54 -5.28
CA ASP A 30 13.28 -7.65 -6.08
C ASP A 30 12.50 -7.11 -7.28
N ARG A 31 11.53 -6.22 -7.04
CA ARG A 31 10.71 -5.62 -8.10
C ARG A 31 9.98 -4.38 -7.64
N LEU A 32 9.50 -3.61 -8.62
CA LEU A 32 8.50 -2.57 -8.44
C LEU A 32 7.16 -3.10 -8.94
N THR A 33 6.09 -2.76 -8.24
CA THR A 33 4.74 -3.14 -8.66
C THR A 33 3.74 -2.07 -8.22
N LEU A 34 2.57 -2.11 -8.81
CA LEU A 34 1.46 -1.24 -8.41
C LEU A 34 0.42 -2.07 -7.69
N PHE A 35 -0.02 -1.57 -6.54
CA PHE A 35 -1.14 -2.16 -5.81
C PHE A 35 -2.33 -1.22 -5.87
N ASP A 36 -3.42 -1.70 -6.46
CA ASP A 36 -4.69 -0.97 -6.48
C ASP A 36 -5.49 -1.33 -5.23
N PHE A 37 -5.52 -0.42 -4.28
CA PHE A 37 -6.29 -0.60 -3.04
C PHE A 37 -7.77 -0.30 -3.24
N GLY A 38 -8.16 0.26 -4.38
CA GLY A 38 -9.54 0.59 -4.67
C GLY A 38 -10.11 1.68 -3.77
N GLU A 39 -11.35 1.53 -3.37
CA GLU A 39 -12.03 2.49 -2.52
C GLU A 39 -11.61 2.32 -1.05
N LEU A 40 -11.30 3.44 -0.41
CA LEU A 40 -10.93 3.49 1.01
C LEU A 40 -11.84 4.49 1.72
N PRO A 41 -12.90 4.01 2.41
CA PRO A 41 -13.79 4.89 3.16
C PRO A 41 -13.06 5.61 4.29
N ALA A 42 -13.50 6.84 4.57
CA ALA A 42 -12.90 7.65 5.62
C ALA A 42 -12.96 6.94 6.98
N ALA A 43 -11.85 6.95 7.70
CA ALA A 43 -11.72 6.44 9.06
C ALA A 43 -12.08 4.96 9.25
N ARG A 44 -12.21 4.19 8.18
CA ARG A 44 -12.55 2.76 8.26
C ARG A 44 -11.38 1.90 7.79
N PRO A 45 -10.93 0.94 8.60
CA PRO A 45 -9.89 0.02 8.15
C PRO A 45 -10.43 -0.96 7.12
N ARG A 46 -9.57 -1.32 6.18
CA ARG A 46 -9.85 -2.31 5.14
C ARG A 46 -8.68 -3.26 5.00
N VAL A 47 -8.99 -4.50 4.69
CA VAL A 47 -7.97 -5.49 4.32
C VAL A 47 -7.98 -5.62 2.80
N ARG A 48 -6.80 -5.56 2.20
CA ARG A 48 -6.63 -5.76 0.76
C ARG A 48 -5.59 -6.84 0.53
N GLN A 49 -5.88 -7.74 -0.38
CA GLN A 49 -5.00 -8.85 -0.73
C GLN A 49 -4.54 -8.71 -2.17
N PHE A 50 -3.27 -9.01 -2.38
CA PHE A 50 -2.65 -8.95 -3.70
C PHE A 50 -1.89 -10.24 -3.98
N VAL A 51 -1.99 -10.70 -5.22
CA VAL A 51 -1.18 -11.81 -5.72
C VAL A 51 -0.03 -11.23 -6.52
N VAL A 52 1.20 -11.56 -6.12
CA VAL A 52 2.41 -11.16 -6.85
C VAL A 52 2.98 -12.44 -7.47
N PRO A 53 2.90 -12.58 -8.81
CA PRO A 53 3.39 -13.79 -9.47
C PRO A 53 4.88 -14.00 -9.22
N ASP A 54 5.27 -15.27 -9.08
CA ASP A 54 6.67 -15.66 -8.93
C ASP A 54 7.39 -15.05 -7.72
N LEU A 55 6.64 -14.57 -6.73
CA LEU A 55 7.20 -14.08 -5.47
C LEU A 55 7.09 -15.15 -4.40
N ASP A 56 8.24 -15.49 -3.80
CA ASP A 56 8.28 -16.30 -2.59
C ASP A 56 8.16 -15.38 -1.37
N CYS A 57 7.05 -15.45 -0.67
CA CYS A 57 6.81 -14.61 0.50
C CYS A 57 7.82 -14.85 1.62
N ALA A 58 8.41 -16.06 1.69
CA ALA A 58 9.45 -16.34 2.68
C ALA A 58 10.76 -15.60 2.40
N ALA A 59 10.99 -15.21 1.15
CA ALA A 59 12.17 -14.43 0.74
C ALA A 59 11.91 -12.92 0.76
N LEU A 60 10.69 -12.49 1.04
CA LEU A 60 10.33 -11.08 1.10
C LEU A 60 10.73 -10.48 2.44
N GLY A 61 11.56 -9.44 2.41
CA GLY A 61 12.04 -8.78 3.63
C GLY A 61 11.28 -7.50 3.98
N GLN A 62 11.05 -6.64 2.99
CA GLN A 62 10.44 -5.34 3.20
C GLN A 62 9.57 -4.94 2.02
N VAL A 63 8.58 -4.09 2.28
CA VAL A 63 7.77 -3.41 1.27
C VAL A 63 7.83 -1.92 1.54
N LEU A 64 8.28 -1.14 0.55
CA LEU A 64 8.27 0.32 0.61
C LEU A 64 7.18 0.85 -0.32
N PHE A 65 6.25 1.63 0.23
CA PHE A 65 5.30 2.36 -0.59
C PHE A 65 5.93 3.70 -0.98
N ASN A 66 6.35 3.78 -2.24
CA ASN A 66 7.16 4.88 -2.75
C ASN A 66 6.33 6.11 -3.10
N GLY A 67 5.07 5.94 -3.41
CA GLY A 67 4.15 7.02 -3.76
C GLY A 67 2.87 6.50 -4.38
N ALA A 68 1.95 7.42 -4.67
CA ALA A 68 0.70 7.09 -5.32
C ALA A 68 0.77 7.42 -6.80
N GLU A 69 0.43 6.45 -7.65
CA GLU A 69 0.20 6.71 -9.08
C GLU A 69 -1.18 7.31 -9.30
N THR A 70 -2.17 6.83 -8.56
CA THR A 70 -3.54 7.34 -8.61
C THR A 70 -4.05 7.54 -7.19
N CYS A 71 -4.60 8.71 -6.94
CA CYS A 71 -5.27 9.02 -5.68
C CYS A 71 -6.42 9.96 -5.99
N SER A 72 -7.63 9.44 -6.02
CA SER A 72 -8.82 10.21 -6.40
C SER A 72 -9.88 10.18 -5.30
N GLY A 73 -10.60 11.28 -5.19
CA GLY A 73 -11.70 11.46 -4.23
C GLY A 73 -12.09 12.92 -4.15
N ASP A 74 -13.32 13.18 -3.73
CA ASP A 74 -13.83 14.56 -3.64
C ASP A 74 -13.20 15.27 -2.43
N GLY A 75 -12.63 16.43 -2.68
CA GLY A 75 -12.04 17.26 -1.63
C GLY A 75 -10.69 16.76 -1.10
N LEU A 76 -10.06 15.81 -1.77
CA LEU A 76 -8.75 15.31 -1.36
C LEU A 76 -7.63 16.25 -1.82
N SER A 77 -6.61 16.38 -0.97
CA SER A 77 -5.37 17.01 -1.34
C SER A 77 -4.59 16.13 -2.33
N PRO A 78 -3.73 16.70 -3.19
CA PRO A 78 -2.90 15.90 -4.09
C PRO A 78 -1.95 14.94 -3.37
N THR A 79 -1.66 15.16 -2.10
CA THR A 79 -0.77 14.32 -1.28
C THR A 79 -1.52 13.35 -0.37
N ALA A 80 -2.84 13.22 -0.52
CA ALA A 80 -3.68 12.45 0.41
C ALA A 80 -3.27 10.98 0.52
N CYS A 81 -2.82 10.35 -0.57
CA CYS A 81 -2.36 8.96 -0.55
C CYS A 81 -0.91 8.79 -0.13
N SER A 82 -0.15 9.89 -0.02
CA SER A 82 1.22 9.90 0.49
C SER A 82 1.26 10.22 1.98
N GLU A 83 0.23 10.86 2.50
CA GLU A 83 0.10 11.27 3.88
C GLU A 83 -1.27 10.89 4.41
N GLY A 84 -1.35 10.44 5.67
CA GLY A 84 -2.62 10.14 6.30
C GLY A 84 -3.18 8.74 6.03
N LEU A 85 -2.45 7.88 5.33
CA LEU A 85 -2.78 6.47 5.20
C LEU A 85 -1.91 5.65 6.16
N GLU A 86 -2.55 4.75 6.91
CA GLU A 86 -1.84 3.79 7.73
C GLU A 86 -1.88 2.43 7.05
N LEU A 87 -0.70 1.86 6.82
CA LEU A 87 -0.53 0.57 6.15
C LEU A 87 0.24 -0.39 7.04
N ARG A 88 -0.28 -1.60 7.18
CA ARG A 88 0.38 -2.67 7.92
C ARG A 88 0.28 -3.97 7.14
N SER A 89 1.37 -4.73 7.10
CA SER A 89 1.36 -6.08 6.56
C SER A 89 0.77 -7.04 7.58
N ARG A 90 0.00 -8.02 7.10
CA ARG A 90 -0.51 -9.12 7.91
C ARG A 90 0.46 -10.28 7.97
N ALA A 91 1.62 -10.17 7.36
CA ALA A 91 2.72 -11.14 7.42
C ALA A 91 3.92 -10.52 8.14
N ASP A 92 4.94 -11.32 8.44
CA ASP A 92 6.18 -10.87 9.06
C ASP A 92 7.06 -10.11 8.05
N VAL A 93 6.55 -9.00 7.55
CA VAL A 93 7.22 -8.15 6.58
C VAL A 93 7.14 -6.71 7.07
N GLU A 94 8.27 -6.03 7.05
CA GLU A 94 8.33 -4.62 7.40
C GLU A 94 7.73 -3.77 6.27
N VAL A 95 6.84 -2.85 6.63
CA VAL A 95 6.22 -1.91 5.69
C VAL A 95 6.77 -0.52 5.96
N LEU A 96 7.32 0.10 4.92
CA LEU A 96 7.90 1.43 4.95
C LEU A 96 7.12 2.38 4.03
N GLY A 97 7.28 3.63 4.24
CA GLY A 97 6.64 4.67 3.42
C GLY A 97 5.80 5.65 4.21
#